data_899bc65bfd10b9bbac453ef714b39cdd
#
_entry.id   899bc65bfd10b9bbac453ef714b39cdd
#
_cell.length_a   1.000
_cell.length_b   1.000
_cell.length_c   1.000
_cell.angle_alpha   90.00
_cell.angle_beta   90.00
_cell.angle_gamma   90.00
#
_symmetry.space_group_name_H-M   'P 1'
#
loop_
_entity.id
_entity.type
_entity.pdbx_description
1 polymer ?
#
loop_
_entity_poly.entity_id
_entity_poly.type
_entity_poly.pdbx_seq_one_letter_code
_entity_poly.pdbx_strand_id
1 'polypeptide(L)'
;MALALADKTNADIVVGTDPDSDRLGVAVRDNDGKMVLLNGNQTMILMTAFLLEKWKQAGKINGKQFVGSTIVSTPMMMELATAYGVECKVGLTGFKWIAKMIKDFPELQFIGGGEESFGFMVGDAVRDKDAVAATLLICEVAAQAKASGSSVYKELTNLYVDHGFYKEHLVSLTKKGMDGLQAINQMMIDLRENPLKEINGQRVIMVEDYQ
;
A
#
# COMPACT_ATOMS: atom_id res chain seq x y z
N MET A 1 -5.87 14.60 18.02
CA MET A 1 -6.75 15.76 17.74
C MET A 1 -7.71 15.46 16.58
N ALA A 2 -7.25 15.07 15.40
CA ALA A 2 -8.12 14.78 14.24
C ALA A 2 -9.14 13.64 14.50
N LEU A 3 -8.73 12.52 15.08
CA LEU A 3 -9.64 11.39 15.41
C LEU A 3 -10.73 11.81 16.42
N ALA A 4 -10.37 12.60 17.43
CA ALA A 4 -11.35 13.10 18.39
C ALA A 4 -12.34 14.12 17.77
N LEU A 5 -11.94 14.84 16.74
CA LEU A 5 -12.84 15.70 15.98
C LEU A 5 -13.77 14.84 15.10
N ALA A 6 -13.25 13.80 14.47
CA ALA A 6 -14.06 12.87 13.69
C ALA A 6 -15.21 12.25 14.49
N ASP A 7 -14.97 11.90 15.76
CA ASP A 7 -16.01 11.37 16.64
C ASP A 7 -17.08 12.44 16.95
N LYS A 8 -16.67 13.69 17.16
CA LYS A 8 -17.60 14.81 17.42
C LYS A 8 -18.46 15.14 16.19
N THR A 9 -17.92 15.03 15.00
CA THR A 9 -18.61 15.37 13.74
C THR A 9 -19.26 14.15 13.08
N ASN A 10 -19.10 12.97 13.66
CA ASN A 10 -19.51 11.69 13.09
C ASN A 10 -18.99 11.48 11.66
N ALA A 11 -17.72 11.84 11.44
CA ALA A 11 -17.07 11.65 10.13
C ALA A 11 -16.87 10.17 9.82
N ASP A 12 -17.04 9.79 8.56
CA ASP A 12 -16.80 8.42 8.08
C ASP A 12 -15.32 8.13 7.85
N ILE A 13 -14.56 9.17 7.47
CA ILE A 13 -13.14 9.09 7.11
C ILE A 13 -12.37 10.29 7.67
N VAL A 14 -11.13 10.08 8.02
CA VAL A 14 -10.15 11.14 8.34
C VAL A 14 -8.96 10.98 7.42
N VAL A 15 -8.54 12.07 6.82
CA VAL A 15 -7.38 12.13 5.92
C VAL A 15 -6.37 13.12 6.49
N GLY A 16 -5.10 12.80 6.40
CA GLY A 16 -4.01 13.70 6.76
C GLY A 16 -2.84 13.50 5.82
N THR A 17 -2.24 14.62 5.39
CA THR A 17 -1.02 14.60 4.59
C THR A 17 0.18 15.00 5.43
N ASP A 18 1.37 14.62 5.01
CA ASP A 18 2.60 15.19 5.52
C ASP A 18 2.85 16.62 4.98
N PRO A 19 3.86 17.35 5.49
CA PRO A 19 4.03 18.77 5.16
C PRO A 19 4.29 19.08 3.68
N ASP A 20 4.89 18.15 2.92
CA ASP A 20 5.16 18.29 1.49
C ASP A 20 4.07 17.64 0.61
N SER A 21 3.02 17.10 1.26
CA SER A 21 1.80 16.57 0.61
C SER A 21 2.06 15.45 -0.39
N ASP A 22 3.04 14.61 -0.13
CA ASP A 22 3.37 13.46 -0.96
C ASP A 22 2.86 12.13 -0.37
N ARG A 23 2.54 12.06 0.94
CA ARG A 23 2.03 10.88 1.66
C ARG A 23 0.69 11.14 2.30
N LEU A 24 -0.11 10.08 2.36
CA LEU A 24 -1.49 10.15 2.81
C LEU A 24 -1.77 9.16 3.94
N GLY A 25 -2.03 9.66 5.15
CA GLY A 25 -2.59 8.87 6.25
C GLY A 25 -4.11 8.86 6.21
N VAL A 26 -4.71 7.69 6.42
CA VAL A 26 -6.17 7.49 6.37
C VAL A 26 -6.64 6.78 7.62
N ALA A 27 -7.69 7.30 8.28
CA ALA A 27 -8.41 6.57 9.30
C ALA A 27 -9.89 6.43 8.93
N VAL A 28 -10.48 5.30 9.26
CA VAL A 28 -11.86 4.94 8.92
C VAL A 28 -12.55 4.30 10.11
N ARG A 29 -13.88 4.21 10.10
CA ARG A 29 -14.61 3.48 11.13
C ARG A 29 -14.54 1.98 10.90
N ASP A 30 -14.15 1.23 11.93
CA ASP A 30 -14.24 -0.23 11.94
C ASP A 30 -15.69 -0.72 12.11
N ASN A 31 -15.86 -2.03 12.26
CA ASN A 31 -17.19 -2.64 12.40
C ASN A 31 -17.89 -2.26 13.70
N ASP A 32 -17.16 -1.81 14.72
CA ASP A 32 -17.70 -1.34 16.01
C ASP A 32 -17.91 0.19 16.00
N GLY A 33 -17.66 0.85 14.87
CA GLY A 33 -17.80 2.31 14.71
C GLY A 33 -16.63 3.12 15.28
N LYS A 34 -15.53 2.47 15.70
CA LYS A 34 -14.34 3.13 16.23
C LYS A 34 -13.43 3.57 15.09
N MET A 35 -12.87 4.77 15.20
CA MET A 35 -11.85 5.25 14.26
C MET A 35 -10.55 4.45 14.41
N VAL A 36 -10.12 3.82 13.33
CA VAL A 36 -8.86 3.06 13.22
C VAL A 36 -8.02 3.63 12.09
N LEU A 37 -6.73 3.76 12.33
CA LEU A 37 -5.76 4.17 11.32
C LEU A 37 -5.42 2.97 10.43
N LEU A 38 -5.56 3.13 9.13
CA LEU A 38 -5.08 2.17 8.15
C LEU A 38 -3.57 2.34 7.97
N ASN A 39 -2.84 1.24 7.80
CA ASN A 39 -1.45 1.32 7.39
C ASN A 39 -1.33 1.60 5.88
N GLY A 40 -0.11 1.89 5.41
CA GLY A 40 0.11 2.23 4.01
C GLY A 40 -0.24 1.10 3.04
N ASN A 41 0.04 -0.15 3.41
CA ASN A 41 -0.36 -1.32 2.61
C ASN A 41 -1.89 -1.41 2.46
N GLN A 42 -2.64 -1.25 3.55
CA GLN A 42 -4.10 -1.29 3.55
C GLN A 42 -4.70 -0.18 2.69
N THR A 43 -4.18 1.03 2.82
CA THR A 43 -4.63 2.16 2.01
C THR A 43 -4.31 1.95 0.54
N MET A 44 -3.12 1.44 0.23
CA MET A 44 -2.68 1.15 -1.14
C MET A 44 -3.55 0.10 -1.82
N ILE A 45 -3.85 -1.03 -1.17
CA ILE A 45 -4.69 -2.08 -1.77
C ILE A 45 -6.14 -1.61 -2.01
N LEU A 46 -6.70 -0.82 -1.09
CA LEU A 46 -8.05 -0.24 -1.27
C LEU A 46 -8.13 0.67 -2.50
N MET A 47 -7.17 1.59 -2.63
CA MET A 47 -7.11 2.51 -3.77
C MET A 47 -6.85 1.78 -5.08
N THR A 48 -5.95 0.78 -5.07
CA THR A 48 -5.64 -0.02 -6.25
C THR A 48 -6.84 -0.87 -6.68
N ALA A 49 -7.53 -1.54 -5.74
CA ALA A 49 -8.71 -2.31 -6.04
C ALA A 49 -9.82 -1.45 -6.69
N PHE A 50 -10.04 -0.27 -6.13
CA PHE A 50 -11.01 0.67 -6.68
C PHE A 50 -10.64 1.10 -8.11
N LEU A 51 -9.38 1.46 -8.37
CA LEU A 51 -8.93 1.82 -9.71
C LEU A 51 -9.11 0.66 -10.69
N LEU A 52 -8.69 -0.54 -10.33
CA LEU A 52 -8.81 -1.73 -11.17
C LEU A 52 -10.28 -2.02 -11.52
N GLU A 53 -11.16 -1.92 -10.52
CA GLU A 53 -12.60 -2.09 -10.73
C GLU A 53 -13.17 -1.03 -11.69
N LYS A 54 -12.81 0.25 -11.52
CA LYS A 54 -13.26 1.31 -12.42
C LYS A 54 -12.73 1.16 -13.84
N TRP A 55 -11.47 0.73 -13.98
CA TRP A 55 -10.89 0.44 -15.30
C TRP A 55 -11.56 -0.74 -15.98
N LYS A 56 -11.89 -1.79 -15.22
CA LYS A 56 -12.64 -2.96 -15.73
C LYS A 56 -14.05 -2.56 -16.18
N GLN A 57 -14.79 -1.82 -15.33
CA GLN A 57 -16.13 -1.32 -15.65
C GLN A 57 -16.15 -0.45 -16.91
N ALA A 58 -15.10 0.35 -17.10
CA ALA A 58 -14.93 1.20 -18.28
C ALA A 58 -14.44 0.44 -19.54
N GLY A 59 -14.21 -0.88 -19.45
CA GLY A 59 -13.68 -1.69 -20.57
C GLY A 59 -12.25 -1.32 -20.99
N LYS A 60 -11.47 -0.73 -20.09
CA LYS A 60 -10.12 -0.23 -20.39
C LYS A 60 -9.01 -1.24 -20.13
N ILE A 61 -9.30 -2.38 -19.51
CA ILE A 61 -8.31 -3.45 -19.26
C ILE A 61 -8.23 -4.33 -20.50
N ASN A 62 -7.09 -4.35 -21.16
CA ASN A 62 -6.86 -5.09 -22.42
C ASN A 62 -5.47 -5.79 -22.48
N GLY A 63 -4.83 -6.00 -21.31
CA GLY A 63 -3.53 -6.65 -21.20
C GLY A 63 -2.33 -5.71 -21.42
N LYS A 64 -2.56 -4.41 -21.61
CA LYS A 64 -1.50 -3.40 -21.76
C LYS A 64 -1.44 -2.44 -20.55
N GLN A 65 -1.97 -2.85 -19.42
CA GLN A 65 -1.98 -2.06 -18.21
C GLN A 65 -1.09 -2.70 -17.16
N PHE A 66 -0.58 -1.87 -16.24
CA PHE A 66 0.13 -2.34 -15.07
C PHE A 66 -0.14 -1.46 -13.85
N VAL A 67 0.06 -2.04 -12.67
CA VAL A 67 0.15 -1.34 -11.39
C VAL A 67 1.57 -1.46 -10.84
N GLY A 68 1.98 -0.52 -10.02
CA GLY A 68 3.34 -0.48 -9.44
C GLY A 68 3.34 -0.71 -7.94
N SER A 69 4.32 -1.45 -7.44
CA SER A 69 4.56 -1.69 -6.01
C SER A 69 6.06 -1.80 -5.72
N THR A 70 6.41 -1.95 -4.45
CA THR A 70 7.81 -2.16 -4.02
C THR A 70 7.98 -3.52 -3.36
N ILE A 71 9.23 -4.00 -3.33
CA ILE A 71 9.60 -5.29 -2.72
C ILE A 71 9.29 -5.39 -1.22
N VAL A 72 9.17 -4.25 -0.53
CA VAL A 72 8.86 -4.18 0.91
C VAL A 72 7.37 -3.94 1.19
N SER A 73 6.58 -3.77 0.14
CA SER A 73 5.12 -3.61 0.23
C SER A 73 4.41 -4.96 0.22
N THR A 74 3.11 -4.95 0.52
CA THR A 74 2.32 -6.19 0.59
C THR A 74 2.30 -6.97 -0.72
N PRO A 75 2.56 -8.29 -0.69
CA PRO A 75 2.42 -9.16 -1.85
C PRO A 75 0.98 -9.23 -2.40
N MET A 76 -0.01 -8.82 -1.62
CA MET A 76 -1.42 -8.76 -2.04
C MET A 76 -1.63 -7.90 -3.29
N MET A 77 -0.74 -6.94 -3.57
CA MET A 77 -0.79 -6.15 -4.80
C MET A 77 -0.68 -7.01 -6.06
N MET A 78 0.14 -8.08 -6.03
CA MET A 78 0.28 -9.01 -7.16
C MET A 78 -0.96 -9.87 -7.34
N GLU A 79 -1.52 -10.39 -6.25
CA GLU A 79 -2.76 -11.18 -6.27
C GLU A 79 -3.93 -10.35 -6.81
N LEU A 80 -4.08 -9.14 -6.29
CA LEU A 80 -5.12 -8.21 -6.71
C LEU A 80 -5.01 -7.88 -8.20
N ALA A 81 -3.84 -7.50 -8.69
CA ALA A 81 -3.63 -7.20 -10.10
C ALA A 81 -3.93 -8.41 -11.00
N THR A 82 -3.47 -9.61 -10.59
CA THR A 82 -3.70 -10.86 -11.31
C THR A 82 -5.20 -11.16 -11.45
N ALA A 83 -6.01 -10.92 -10.42
CA ALA A 83 -7.46 -11.13 -10.45
C ALA A 83 -8.17 -10.25 -11.50
N TYR A 84 -7.56 -9.14 -11.88
CA TYR A 84 -8.06 -8.25 -12.94
C TYR A 84 -7.37 -8.46 -14.31
N GLY A 85 -6.44 -9.40 -14.41
CA GLY A 85 -5.66 -9.62 -15.63
C GLY A 85 -4.68 -8.47 -15.94
N VAL A 86 -4.20 -7.80 -14.89
CA VAL A 86 -3.25 -6.68 -14.95
C VAL A 86 -1.92 -7.13 -14.35
N GLU A 87 -0.80 -6.71 -14.94
CA GLU A 87 0.53 -6.97 -14.40
C GLU A 87 0.80 -6.08 -13.17
N CYS A 88 1.35 -6.65 -12.10
CA CYS A 88 1.96 -5.89 -11.01
C CYS A 88 3.47 -5.87 -11.19
N LYS A 89 4.03 -4.69 -11.48
CA LYS A 89 5.48 -4.50 -11.54
C LYS A 89 6.00 -4.12 -10.15
N VAL A 90 7.00 -4.86 -9.69
CA VAL A 90 7.58 -4.66 -8.36
C VAL A 90 9.01 -4.12 -8.51
N GLY A 91 9.28 -3.00 -7.87
CA GLY A 91 10.59 -2.35 -7.85
C GLY A 91 11.23 -2.37 -6.48
N LEU A 92 12.45 -1.87 -6.40
CA LEU A 92 13.13 -1.63 -5.12
C LEU A 92 12.40 -0.52 -4.33
N THR A 93 12.77 -0.36 -3.07
CA THR A 93 12.22 0.67 -2.17
C THR A 93 12.47 2.07 -2.71
N GLY A 94 11.43 2.88 -2.73
CA GLY A 94 11.45 4.28 -3.14
C GLY A 94 10.73 4.53 -4.47
N PHE A 95 9.96 5.61 -4.48
CA PHE A 95 9.03 5.95 -5.57
C PHE A 95 9.70 6.19 -6.93
N LYS A 96 10.98 6.55 -6.94
CA LYS A 96 11.78 6.66 -8.18
C LYS A 96 11.73 5.39 -9.04
N TRP A 97 11.56 4.21 -8.40
CA TRP A 97 11.47 2.94 -9.12
C TRP A 97 10.12 2.76 -9.79
N ILE A 98 9.02 3.19 -9.15
CA ILE A 98 7.69 3.20 -9.78
C ILE A 98 7.69 4.17 -10.97
N ALA A 99 8.21 5.39 -10.80
CA ALA A 99 8.35 6.34 -11.88
C ALA A 99 9.25 5.82 -13.03
N LYS A 100 10.31 5.06 -12.68
CA LYS A 100 11.18 4.40 -13.67
C LYS A 100 10.44 3.34 -14.48
N MET A 101 9.53 2.56 -13.88
CA MET A 101 8.73 1.58 -14.61
C MET A 101 7.90 2.22 -15.71
N ILE A 102 7.29 3.39 -15.45
CA ILE A 102 6.52 4.12 -16.47
C ILE A 102 7.41 4.54 -17.64
N LYS A 103 8.66 4.90 -17.35
CA LYS A 103 9.64 5.27 -18.39
C LYS A 103 10.15 4.07 -19.17
N ASP A 104 10.39 2.95 -18.48
CA ASP A 104 11.00 1.75 -19.07
C ASP A 104 10.00 0.93 -19.92
N PHE A 105 8.69 1.07 -19.64
CA PHE A 105 7.61 0.36 -20.33
C PHE A 105 6.61 1.34 -20.97
N PRO A 106 7.05 2.19 -21.93
CA PRO A 106 6.21 3.23 -22.53
C PRO A 106 5.03 2.67 -23.35
N GLU A 107 5.07 1.38 -23.70
CA GLU A 107 3.99 0.68 -24.39
C GLU A 107 2.85 0.24 -23.46
N LEU A 108 3.09 0.26 -22.16
CA LEU A 108 2.11 -0.08 -21.13
C LEU A 108 1.51 1.17 -20.49
N GLN A 109 0.26 1.05 -20.08
CA GLN A 109 -0.46 2.12 -19.38
C GLN A 109 -0.43 1.88 -17.87
N PHE A 110 0.13 2.82 -17.13
CA PHE A 110 0.15 2.79 -15.67
C PHE A 110 -1.23 3.19 -15.12
N ILE A 111 -1.83 2.35 -14.29
CA ILE A 111 -3.11 2.62 -13.64
C ILE A 111 -2.90 3.40 -12.34
N GLY A 112 -1.99 2.93 -11.51
CA GLY A 112 -1.66 3.49 -10.20
C GLY A 112 -0.72 2.56 -9.45
N GLY A 113 -0.24 3.01 -8.32
CA GLY A 113 0.64 2.20 -7.48
C GLY A 113 1.14 2.97 -6.26
N GLY A 114 1.75 2.27 -5.35
CA GLY A 114 2.16 2.85 -4.09
C GLY A 114 3.22 2.04 -3.35
N GLU A 115 3.47 2.50 -2.16
CA GLU A 115 4.39 1.88 -1.21
C GLU A 115 3.80 1.83 0.20
N GLU A 116 4.32 0.93 1.03
CA GLU A 116 3.87 0.73 2.41
C GLU A 116 4.02 1.97 3.29
N SER A 117 4.88 2.90 2.89
CA SER A 117 5.17 4.16 3.59
C SER A 117 4.21 5.29 3.22
N PHE A 118 2.96 4.97 2.89
CA PHE A 118 1.84 5.89 2.65
C PHE A 118 1.91 6.69 1.35
N GLY A 119 2.86 6.42 0.46
CA GLY A 119 2.94 7.02 -0.87
C GLY A 119 2.02 6.33 -1.87
N PHE A 120 1.29 7.10 -2.68
CA PHE A 120 0.47 6.58 -3.77
C PHE A 120 0.48 7.54 -4.97
N MET A 121 0.39 6.96 -6.15
CA MET A 121 0.32 7.70 -7.41
C MET A 121 -0.85 7.19 -8.26
N VAL A 122 -1.69 8.10 -8.74
CA VAL A 122 -2.84 7.83 -9.58
C VAL A 122 -2.51 8.19 -11.03
N GLY A 123 -2.41 7.19 -11.90
CA GLY A 123 -1.98 7.44 -13.29
C GLY A 123 -0.56 8.00 -13.36
N ASP A 124 -0.20 8.60 -14.50
CA ASP A 124 1.17 9.04 -14.80
C ASP A 124 1.32 10.56 -15.05
N ALA A 125 0.28 11.33 -14.72
CA ALA A 125 0.29 12.78 -14.89
C ALA A 125 1.31 13.47 -13.96
N VAL A 126 1.44 12.98 -12.73
CA VAL A 126 2.49 13.34 -11.78
C VAL A 126 3.31 12.08 -11.51
N ARG A 127 4.61 12.10 -11.80
CA ARG A 127 5.48 10.91 -11.69
C ARG A 127 6.20 10.84 -10.35
N ASP A 128 5.48 11.13 -9.30
CA ASP A 128 5.88 10.96 -7.91
C ASP A 128 4.62 10.73 -7.07
N LYS A 129 4.80 10.48 -5.79
CA LYS A 129 3.73 10.39 -4.80
C LYS A 129 2.90 11.68 -4.82
N ASP A 130 1.59 11.55 -4.79
CA ASP A 130 0.67 12.69 -4.84
C ASP A 130 -0.47 12.46 -3.83
N ALA A 131 -0.32 13.06 -2.64
CA ALA A 131 -1.33 12.92 -1.60
C ALA A 131 -2.61 13.70 -1.92
N VAL A 132 -2.58 14.68 -2.82
CA VAL A 132 -3.77 15.42 -3.23
C VAL A 132 -4.67 14.52 -4.08
N ALA A 133 -4.11 13.90 -5.13
CA ALA A 133 -4.83 12.95 -5.96
C ALA A 133 -5.26 11.70 -5.17
N ALA A 134 -4.38 11.18 -4.29
CA ALA A 134 -4.71 10.05 -3.42
C ALA A 134 -5.82 10.38 -2.42
N THR A 135 -5.89 11.61 -1.90
CA THR A 135 -7.00 12.07 -1.05
C THR A 135 -8.31 12.05 -1.80
N LEU A 136 -8.36 12.58 -3.01
CA LEU A 136 -9.56 12.53 -3.83
C LEU A 136 -10.00 11.09 -4.07
N LEU A 137 -9.06 10.22 -4.44
CA LEU A 137 -9.33 8.81 -4.72
C LEU A 137 -9.90 8.08 -3.50
N ILE A 138 -9.30 8.23 -2.31
CA ILE A 138 -9.80 7.53 -1.12
C ILE A 138 -11.15 8.09 -0.65
N CYS A 139 -11.44 9.37 -0.90
CA CYS A 139 -12.76 9.94 -0.66
C CYS A 139 -13.80 9.35 -1.63
N GLU A 140 -13.45 9.09 -2.88
CA GLU A 140 -14.33 8.38 -3.83
C GLU A 140 -14.58 6.93 -3.40
N VAL A 141 -13.56 6.22 -2.92
CA VAL A 141 -13.72 4.88 -2.31
C VAL A 141 -14.73 4.93 -1.17
N ALA A 142 -14.57 5.90 -0.26
CA ALA A 142 -15.46 6.05 0.90
C ALA A 142 -16.91 6.40 0.47
N ALA A 143 -17.06 7.29 -0.48
CA ALA A 143 -18.38 7.69 -1.01
C ALA A 143 -19.09 6.51 -1.68
N GLN A 144 -18.37 5.73 -2.50
CA GLN A 144 -18.94 4.54 -3.15
C GLN A 144 -19.32 3.46 -2.12
N ALA A 145 -18.45 3.17 -1.16
CA ALA A 145 -18.74 2.21 -0.10
C ALA A 145 -20.01 2.62 0.68
N LYS A 146 -20.11 3.89 1.06
CA LYS A 146 -21.29 4.42 1.75
C LYS A 146 -22.56 4.35 0.90
N ALA A 147 -22.48 4.68 -0.38
CA ALA A 147 -23.61 4.62 -1.30
C ALA A 147 -24.14 3.20 -1.52
N SER A 148 -23.28 2.17 -1.40
CA SER A 148 -23.64 0.75 -1.45
C SER A 148 -24.05 0.17 -0.09
N GLY A 149 -24.17 0.97 0.95
CA GLY A 149 -24.50 0.50 2.31
C GLY A 149 -23.36 -0.25 3.01
N SER A 150 -22.12 -0.02 2.57
CA SER A 150 -20.88 -0.58 3.10
C SER A 150 -20.03 0.49 3.81
N SER A 151 -18.81 0.15 4.18
CA SER A 151 -17.81 1.06 4.70
C SER A 151 -16.43 0.73 4.14
N VAL A 152 -15.49 1.68 4.18
CA VAL A 152 -14.12 1.46 3.71
C VAL A 152 -13.46 0.28 4.45
N TYR A 153 -13.73 0.13 5.74
CA TYR A 153 -13.21 -0.98 6.54
C TYR A 153 -13.80 -2.33 6.11
N LYS A 154 -15.09 -2.35 5.73
CA LYS A 154 -15.73 -3.54 5.22
C LYS A 154 -15.20 -3.90 3.83
N GLU A 155 -14.96 -2.91 2.96
CA GLU A 155 -14.31 -3.16 1.67
C GLU A 155 -12.90 -3.74 1.85
N LEU A 156 -12.10 -3.25 2.82
CA LEU A 156 -10.81 -3.83 3.16
C LEU A 156 -10.94 -5.30 3.59
N THR A 157 -11.92 -5.60 4.45
CA THR A 157 -12.16 -6.99 4.90
C THR A 157 -12.64 -7.89 3.77
N ASN A 158 -13.44 -7.38 2.85
CA ASN A 158 -13.86 -8.11 1.64
C ASN A 158 -12.65 -8.46 0.76
N LEU A 159 -11.73 -7.50 0.56
CA LEU A 159 -10.49 -7.77 -0.19
C LEU A 159 -9.65 -8.88 0.45
N TYR A 160 -9.59 -8.95 1.78
CA TYR A 160 -8.90 -10.06 2.47
C TYR A 160 -9.62 -11.40 2.31
N VAL A 161 -10.95 -11.40 2.25
CA VAL A 161 -11.72 -12.63 2.00
C VAL A 161 -11.50 -13.12 0.57
N ASP A 162 -11.48 -12.23 -0.40
CA ASP A 162 -11.41 -12.57 -1.82
C ASP A 162 -9.98 -12.91 -2.29
N HIS A 163 -8.96 -12.27 -1.71
CA HIS A 163 -7.57 -12.36 -2.19
C HIS A 163 -6.58 -12.92 -1.14
N GLY A 164 -7.04 -13.28 0.06
CA GLY A 164 -6.20 -13.76 1.15
C GLY A 164 -5.84 -12.67 2.16
N PHE A 165 -5.56 -13.11 3.40
CA PHE A 165 -5.20 -12.22 4.50
C PHE A 165 -3.69 -12.05 4.56
N TYR A 166 -3.24 -10.83 4.32
CA TYR A 166 -1.84 -10.42 4.43
C TYR A 166 -1.67 -9.53 5.64
N LYS A 167 -0.67 -9.82 6.47
CA LYS A 167 -0.32 -9.04 7.65
C LYS A 167 1.19 -8.85 7.69
N GLU A 168 1.61 -7.67 7.34
CA GLU A 168 3.01 -7.27 7.33
C GLU A 168 3.42 -6.67 8.68
N HIS A 169 4.69 -6.81 9.02
CA HIS A 169 5.28 -6.15 10.18
C HIS A 169 6.68 -5.64 9.84
N LEU A 170 6.89 -4.35 10.04
CA LEU A 170 8.19 -3.72 9.86
C LEU A 170 8.95 -3.69 11.19
N VAL A 171 10.15 -4.26 11.21
CA VAL A 171 11.08 -4.07 12.31
C VAL A 171 12.11 -3.02 11.92
N SER A 172 12.02 -1.84 12.52
CA SER A 172 12.97 -0.74 12.29
C SER A 172 13.94 -0.64 13.46
N LEU A 173 15.23 -0.75 13.16
CA LEU A 173 16.30 -0.68 14.16
C LEU A 173 17.19 0.53 13.89
N THR A 174 17.29 1.41 14.87
CA THR A 174 18.20 2.58 14.82
C THR A 174 19.24 2.45 15.90
N LYS A 175 20.51 2.48 15.51
CA LYS A 175 21.67 2.55 16.42
C LYS A 175 22.55 3.72 16.02
N LYS A 176 22.98 4.53 17.01
CA LYS A 176 23.75 5.75 16.77
C LYS A 176 25.25 5.49 16.78
N GLY A 177 26.00 6.31 16.03
CA GLY A 177 27.46 6.30 16.00
C GLY A 177 28.07 5.17 15.19
N MET A 178 29.41 5.12 15.17
CA MET A 178 30.17 4.10 14.41
C MET A 178 29.95 2.69 14.96
N ASP A 179 29.88 2.53 16.28
CA ASP A 179 29.60 1.23 16.92
C ASP A 179 28.18 0.74 16.56
N GLY A 180 27.23 1.68 16.43
CA GLY A 180 25.88 1.37 15.97
C GLY A 180 25.84 0.86 14.53
N LEU A 181 26.59 1.47 13.64
CA LEU A 181 26.72 1.03 12.24
C LEU A 181 27.35 -0.38 12.17
N GLN A 182 28.44 -0.60 12.91
CA GLN A 182 29.08 -1.92 12.97
C GLN A 182 28.13 -2.99 13.49
N ALA A 183 27.37 -2.69 14.55
CA ALA A 183 26.41 -3.60 15.12
C ALA A 183 25.26 -3.95 14.15
N ILE A 184 24.77 -3.00 13.36
CA ILE A 184 23.76 -3.24 12.32
C ILE A 184 24.34 -4.13 11.22
N ASN A 185 25.54 -3.80 10.72
CA ASN A 185 26.20 -4.61 9.68
C ASN A 185 26.43 -6.05 10.15
N GLN A 186 26.91 -6.25 11.39
CA GLN A 186 27.12 -7.59 11.94
C GLN A 186 25.80 -8.36 12.04
N MET A 187 24.72 -7.71 12.49
CA MET A 187 23.39 -8.32 12.59
C MET A 187 22.88 -8.79 11.21
N MET A 188 23.13 -8.02 10.14
CA MET A 188 22.77 -8.44 8.78
C MET A 188 23.59 -9.63 8.30
N ILE A 189 24.89 -9.68 8.62
CA ILE A 189 25.75 -10.83 8.34
C ILE A 189 25.22 -12.07 9.06
N ASP A 190 24.96 -11.95 10.36
CA ASP A 190 24.48 -13.07 11.19
C ASP A 190 23.15 -13.63 10.68
N LEU A 191 22.21 -12.76 10.24
CA LEU A 191 20.93 -13.17 9.66
C LEU A 191 21.09 -13.88 8.31
N ARG A 192 22.07 -13.49 7.49
CA ARG A 192 22.39 -14.17 6.23
C ARG A 192 23.00 -15.55 6.46
N GLU A 193 23.94 -15.66 7.41
CA GLU A 193 24.57 -16.92 7.75
C GLU A 193 23.61 -17.88 8.47
N ASN A 194 22.73 -17.33 9.30
CA ASN A 194 21.78 -18.09 10.12
C ASN A 194 20.35 -17.50 9.98
N PRO A 195 19.68 -17.71 8.83
CA PRO A 195 18.35 -17.18 8.61
C PRO A 195 17.35 -17.76 9.60
N LEU A 196 16.37 -16.94 9.99
CA LEU A 196 15.30 -17.34 10.88
C LEU A 196 14.50 -18.48 10.26
N LYS A 197 14.30 -19.56 11.01
CA LYS A 197 13.51 -20.73 10.59
C LYS A 197 12.07 -20.65 11.08
N GLU A 198 11.83 -19.87 12.11
CA GLU A 198 10.55 -19.73 12.77
C GLU A 198 10.39 -18.32 13.35
N ILE A 199 9.19 -17.78 13.30
CA ILE A 199 8.79 -16.50 13.91
C ILE A 199 7.48 -16.75 14.67
N ASN A 200 7.45 -16.51 15.99
CA ASN A 200 6.28 -16.70 16.85
C ASN A 200 5.57 -18.06 16.69
N GLY A 201 6.34 -19.16 16.61
CA GLY A 201 5.80 -20.50 16.44
C GLY A 201 5.37 -20.85 15.02
N GLN A 202 5.56 -19.95 14.07
CA GLN A 202 5.26 -20.19 12.65
C GLN A 202 6.53 -20.39 11.85
N ARG A 203 6.55 -21.43 11.03
CA ARG A 203 7.67 -21.74 10.15
C ARG A 203 7.86 -20.64 9.10
N VAL A 204 9.11 -20.18 8.94
CA VAL A 204 9.51 -19.34 7.82
C VAL A 204 9.54 -20.19 6.55
N ILE A 205 8.78 -19.77 5.54
CA ILE A 205 8.67 -20.47 4.25
C ILE A 205 9.55 -19.85 3.17
N MET A 206 9.90 -18.57 3.30
CA MET A 206 10.73 -17.84 2.35
C MET A 206 11.55 -16.78 3.09
N VAL A 207 12.79 -16.61 2.66
CA VAL A 207 13.66 -15.49 3.06
C VAL A 207 14.15 -14.82 1.79
N GLU A 208 14.00 -13.53 1.70
CA GLU A 208 14.51 -12.73 0.58
C GLU A 208 15.55 -11.74 1.12
N ASP A 209 16.68 -11.63 0.46
CA ASP A 209 17.77 -10.72 0.79
C ASP A 209 18.04 -9.78 -0.39
N TYR A 210 17.90 -8.50 -0.17
CA TYR A 210 18.08 -7.46 -1.18
C TYR A 210 19.37 -6.68 -0.90
N GLN A 211 20.52 -7.32 -1.07
CA GLN A 211 21.85 -6.73 -0.87
C GLN A 211 22.26 -5.82 -2.03
#